data_cde1fd6b55211697ab9c390010f413c5
#
_entry.id   cde1fd6b55211697ab9c390010f413c5
#
_cell.length_a   1.000
_cell.length_b   1.000
_cell.length_c   1.000
_cell.angle_alpha   90.00
_cell.angle_beta   90.00
_cell.angle_gamma   90.00
#
_symmetry.space_group_name_H-M   'P 1'
#
loop_
_entity.id
_entity.type
_entity.pdbx_description
1 polymer ?
#
loop_
_entity_poly.entity_id
_entity_poly.type
_entity_poly.pdbx_seq_one_letter_code
_entity_poly.pdbx_strand_id
1 'polypeptide(L)'
;MAKNNTPKAGKTEKNAKNTATSTKKTTKKKKKVKVSHIVKPSEMTLEEWQIKLRKQVTETEHFNISCVDDELCPGEYIVRNPEKNNEYKVVYRGANSEWNYCSCMDFKTSKLGTCKHLEAVKKWFSGKRGLHVHRELPPYTSVYLSYRDERCVKIRIGSENKEAYEKLAKDYFDEKHVLKKAAYAHIGSFLKQARQISDTFRCYKDAIDFIIDKREKSTREKIVKTYDDKKLDNLLKVKLYPYQKE
;
A
#
# COMPACT_ATOMS: atom_id res chain seq x y z
N MET A 1 55.30 50.59 34.51
CA MET A 1 56.43 50.13 35.41
C MET A 1 56.50 48.64 35.23
N ALA A 2 57.47 48.26 34.54
CA ALA A 2 58.61 47.36 34.83
C ALA A 2 58.25 45.91 34.67
N LYS A 3 58.64 45.28 33.61
CA LYS A 3 59.96 44.67 33.26
C LYS A 3 60.11 43.24 33.76
N ASN A 4 60.38 42.38 32.76
CA ASN A 4 61.50 41.43 32.68
C ASN A 4 61.18 40.03 33.21
N ASN A 5 61.58 38.91 32.67
CA ASN A 5 62.55 38.55 31.65
C ASN A 5 62.40 37.03 31.42
N THR A 6 62.73 36.60 30.25
CA THR A 6 63.12 35.22 29.85
C THR A 6 64.38 34.79 30.63
N PRO A 7 64.78 33.45 30.68
CA PRO A 7 65.19 32.69 29.47
C PRO A 7 65.09 31.14 29.50
N LYS A 8 65.08 30.56 28.26
CA LYS A 8 65.80 29.41 27.69
C LYS A 8 66.14 28.17 28.53
N ALA A 9 65.78 27.03 28.01
CA ALA A 9 66.60 25.90 27.50
C ALA A 9 65.64 24.68 27.31
N GLY A 10 65.43 24.03 26.23
CA GLY A 10 66.31 23.39 25.28
C GLY A 10 66.41 21.90 25.63
N LYS A 11 65.70 21.05 24.90
CA LYS A 11 66.22 19.74 24.45
C LYS A 11 65.26 19.04 23.52
N THR A 12 65.73 18.74 22.38
CA THR A 12 65.35 17.80 21.34
C THR A 12 65.04 16.41 21.85
N GLU A 13 63.93 15.78 21.35
CA GLU A 13 63.95 14.36 21.03
C GLU A 13 62.83 14.03 20.01
N LYS A 14 63.31 13.66 18.86
CA LYS A 14 62.98 12.66 17.83
C LYS A 14 61.55 12.19 17.62
N ASN A 15 61.10 12.52 16.42
CA ASN A 15 60.26 11.79 15.49
C ASN A 15 59.93 10.35 15.81
N ALA A 16 58.62 10.01 15.84
CA ALA A 16 58.11 8.76 15.35
C ALA A 16 56.88 9.05 14.47
N LYS A 17 57.09 8.94 13.16
CA LYS A 17 56.01 8.92 12.15
C LYS A 17 55.19 7.65 12.32
N ASN A 18 53.99 7.71 12.85
CA ASN A 18 52.99 6.66 12.65
C ASN A 18 52.14 7.02 11.46
N THR A 19 52.49 6.48 10.31
CA THR A 19 51.67 6.39 9.10
C THR A 19 50.53 5.41 9.34
N ALA A 20 49.41 5.88 9.80
CA ALA A 20 48.15 5.11 9.80
C ALA A 20 47.61 5.09 8.36
N THR A 21 47.88 4.01 7.69
CA THR A 21 47.32 3.68 6.36
C THR A 21 45.81 3.45 6.55
N SER A 22 44.98 4.46 6.26
CA SER A 22 43.56 4.31 6.21
C SER A 22 43.17 3.50 4.99
N THR A 23 43.01 2.19 5.16
CA THR A 23 42.40 1.32 4.17
C THR A 23 40.94 1.75 3.98
N LYS A 24 40.68 2.54 2.94
CA LYS A 24 39.34 2.79 2.40
C LYS A 24 38.76 1.45 1.97
N LYS A 25 37.89 0.86 2.83
CA LYS A 25 37.01 -0.23 2.42
C LYS A 25 36.04 0.30 1.38
N THR A 26 36.39 0.14 0.11
CA THR A 26 35.46 0.29 -1.02
C THR A 26 34.43 -0.82 -0.91
N THR A 27 33.30 -0.54 -0.31
CA THR A 27 32.11 -1.42 -0.38
C THR A 27 31.66 -1.47 -1.84
N LYS A 28 32.08 -2.53 -2.55
CA LYS A 28 31.57 -2.85 -3.88
C LYS A 28 30.05 -2.92 -3.79
N LYS A 29 29.35 -1.93 -4.35
CA LYS A 29 27.89 -1.98 -4.53
C LYS A 29 27.57 -3.29 -5.26
N LYS A 30 26.96 -4.27 -4.59
CA LYS A 30 26.46 -5.50 -5.23
C LYS A 30 25.58 -5.07 -6.39
N LYS A 31 25.95 -5.40 -7.63
CA LYS A 31 25.11 -5.18 -8.81
C LYS A 31 23.78 -5.89 -8.55
N LYS A 32 22.69 -5.13 -8.53
CA LYS A 32 21.34 -5.70 -8.41
C LYS A 32 21.11 -6.62 -9.61
N VAL A 33 20.98 -7.92 -9.36
CA VAL A 33 20.72 -8.90 -10.40
C VAL A 33 19.30 -8.66 -10.94
N LYS A 34 19.21 -8.32 -12.23
CA LYS A 34 17.93 -8.20 -12.93
C LYS A 34 17.36 -9.59 -13.15
N VAL A 35 16.08 -9.78 -12.91
CA VAL A 35 15.36 -11.02 -13.24
C VAL A 35 14.80 -10.95 -14.66
N SER A 36 14.75 -12.09 -15.34
CA SER A 36 14.11 -12.21 -16.64
C SER A 36 12.60 -11.91 -16.53
N HIS A 37 12.05 -11.26 -17.54
CA HIS A 37 10.61 -11.03 -17.66
C HIS A 37 9.88 -12.17 -18.38
N ILE A 38 10.63 -13.10 -18.97
CA ILE A 38 10.08 -14.26 -19.70
C ILE A 38 10.07 -15.51 -18.84
N VAL A 39 11.18 -15.76 -18.12
CA VAL A 39 11.36 -16.99 -17.33
C VAL A 39 11.47 -16.63 -15.85
N LYS A 40 10.59 -17.22 -15.04
CA LYS A 40 10.62 -17.10 -13.58
C LYS A 40 11.81 -17.90 -13.02
N PRO A 41 12.68 -17.30 -12.19
CA PRO A 41 13.71 -18.05 -11.46
C PRO A 41 13.09 -19.14 -10.58
N SER A 42 13.75 -20.30 -10.50
CA SER A 42 13.27 -21.47 -9.73
C SER A 42 13.16 -21.18 -8.23
N GLU A 43 14.08 -20.37 -7.70
CA GLU A 43 14.19 -20.01 -6.28
C GLU A 43 13.19 -18.93 -5.83
N MET A 44 12.36 -18.42 -6.73
CA MET A 44 11.37 -17.38 -6.41
C MET A 44 9.95 -17.91 -6.57
N THR A 45 9.06 -17.45 -5.68
CA THR A 45 7.62 -17.58 -5.89
C THR A 45 7.16 -16.71 -7.08
N LEU A 46 5.99 -17.00 -7.64
CA LEU A 46 5.42 -16.21 -8.72
C LEU A 46 5.18 -14.76 -8.27
N GLU A 47 4.69 -14.59 -7.04
CA GLU A 47 4.42 -13.28 -6.46
C GLU A 47 5.70 -12.46 -6.31
N GLU A 48 6.74 -13.03 -5.69
CA GLU A 48 8.04 -12.35 -5.52
C GLU A 48 8.65 -11.93 -6.85
N TRP A 49 8.58 -12.80 -7.85
CA TRP A 49 9.07 -12.50 -9.19
C TRP A 49 8.30 -11.34 -9.82
N GLN A 50 6.97 -11.34 -9.75
CA GLN A 50 6.13 -10.27 -10.27
C GLN A 50 6.35 -8.94 -9.55
N ILE A 51 6.54 -8.95 -8.24
CA ILE A 51 6.89 -7.75 -7.46
C ILE A 51 8.27 -7.24 -7.89
N LYS A 52 9.24 -8.13 -8.10
CA LYS A 52 10.59 -7.75 -8.52
C LYS A 52 10.62 -7.16 -9.92
N LEU A 53 9.80 -7.67 -10.85
CA LEU A 53 9.62 -7.08 -12.17
C LEU A 53 9.10 -5.63 -12.10
N ARG A 54 8.08 -5.36 -11.25
CA ARG A 54 7.56 -4.00 -11.04
C ARG A 54 8.61 -3.04 -10.47
N LYS A 55 9.46 -3.54 -9.57
CA LYS A 55 10.62 -2.77 -9.07
C LYS A 55 11.62 -2.47 -10.17
N GLN A 56 11.90 -3.43 -11.05
CA GLN A 56 12.82 -3.22 -12.18
C GLN A 56 12.30 -2.15 -13.15
N VAL A 57 11.01 -2.11 -13.41
CA VAL A 57 10.40 -1.07 -14.25
C VAL A 57 10.70 0.33 -13.70
N THR A 58 10.73 0.51 -12.38
CA THR A 58 11.09 1.81 -11.78
C THR A 58 12.57 2.22 -11.96
N GLU A 59 13.40 1.30 -12.43
CA GLU A 59 14.81 1.59 -12.73
C GLU A 59 15.00 2.06 -14.18
N THR A 60 14.04 1.72 -15.06
CA THR A 60 14.09 2.00 -16.50
C THR A 60 13.11 3.08 -16.94
N GLU A 61 11.91 3.11 -16.36
CA GLU A 61 10.90 4.16 -16.64
C GLU A 61 11.11 5.38 -15.73
N HIS A 62 10.94 6.57 -16.28
CA HIS A 62 10.94 7.83 -15.55
C HIS A 62 9.54 8.13 -15.02
N PHE A 63 9.44 8.43 -13.73
CA PHE A 63 8.21 8.84 -13.08
C PHE A 63 8.41 10.20 -12.41
N ASN A 64 7.58 11.17 -12.75
CA ASN A 64 7.45 12.42 -12.03
C ASN A 64 6.50 12.19 -10.86
N ILE A 65 6.98 12.42 -9.64
CA ILE A 65 6.23 12.20 -8.41
C ILE A 65 6.07 13.56 -7.72
N SER A 66 4.83 13.99 -7.53
CA SER A 66 4.45 15.17 -6.76
C SER A 66 3.60 14.79 -5.56
N CYS A 67 3.86 15.38 -4.41
CA CYS A 67 3.02 15.27 -3.24
C CYS A 67 1.79 16.16 -3.43
N VAL A 68 0.62 15.67 -3.04
CA VAL A 68 -0.63 16.47 -3.10
C VAL A 68 -0.77 17.31 -1.84
N ASP A 69 -0.33 16.75 -0.70
CA ASP A 69 -0.33 17.40 0.60
C ASP A 69 1.12 17.69 1.01
N ASP A 70 1.34 18.67 1.89
CA ASP A 70 2.66 19.00 2.42
C ASP A 70 3.24 17.90 3.31
N GLU A 71 2.40 16.93 3.72
CA GLU A 71 2.81 15.76 4.48
C GLU A 71 3.44 14.69 3.59
N LEU A 72 4.68 14.32 3.90
CA LEU A 72 5.46 13.40 3.08
C LEU A 72 5.12 11.92 3.29
N CYS A 73 4.65 11.52 4.47
CA CYS A 73 4.22 10.14 4.76
C CYS A 73 3.53 10.09 6.15
N PRO A 74 2.33 9.52 6.24
CA PRO A 74 1.52 8.99 5.14
C PRO A 74 0.91 10.12 4.29
N GLY A 75 0.79 9.91 2.97
CA GLY A 75 0.31 10.98 2.09
C GLY A 75 -0.19 10.50 0.74
N GLU A 76 -0.73 11.47 0.00
CA GLU A 76 -1.23 11.29 -1.37
C GLU A 76 -0.21 11.85 -2.37
N TYR A 77 0.01 11.09 -3.44
CA TYR A 77 0.98 11.41 -4.48
C TYR A 77 0.35 11.27 -5.86
N ILE A 78 0.72 12.16 -6.75
CA ILE A 78 0.45 12.02 -8.18
C ILE A 78 1.72 11.48 -8.84
N VAL A 79 1.58 10.36 -9.52
CA VAL A 79 2.65 9.71 -10.28
C VAL A 79 2.33 9.82 -11.76
N ARG A 80 3.15 10.58 -12.49
CA ARG A 80 3.01 10.80 -13.93
C ARG A 80 4.16 10.13 -14.68
N ASN A 81 3.82 9.40 -15.74
CA ASN A 81 4.80 8.98 -16.73
C ASN A 81 4.81 10.01 -17.87
N PRO A 82 5.89 10.82 -18.03
CA PRO A 82 5.92 11.89 -19.03
C PRO A 82 5.88 11.36 -20.47
N GLU A 83 6.43 10.16 -20.72
CA GLU A 83 6.45 9.56 -22.06
C GLU A 83 5.07 9.07 -22.52
N LYS A 84 4.23 8.63 -21.57
CA LYS A 84 2.90 8.05 -21.85
C LYS A 84 1.76 8.99 -21.53
N ASN A 85 2.05 10.18 -21.01
CA ASN A 85 1.09 11.20 -20.54
C ASN A 85 -0.01 10.63 -19.61
N ASN A 86 0.30 9.58 -18.87
CA ASN A 86 -0.62 8.94 -17.92
C ASN A 86 -0.32 9.41 -16.51
N GLU A 87 -1.37 9.67 -15.76
CA GLU A 87 -1.30 10.12 -14.37
C GLU A 87 -2.09 9.19 -13.45
N TYR A 88 -1.49 8.86 -12.28
CA TYR A 88 -2.11 7.97 -11.32
C TYR A 88 -1.99 8.54 -9.90
N LYS A 89 -3.11 8.47 -9.17
CA LYS A 89 -3.14 8.77 -7.74
C LYS A 89 -2.57 7.59 -6.97
N VAL A 90 -1.58 7.84 -6.11
CA VAL A 90 -0.99 6.86 -5.20
C VAL A 90 -1.15 7.36 -3.79
N VAL A 91 -1.68 6.53 -2.90
CA VAL A 91 -1.71 6.80 -1.47
C VAL A 91 -0.71 5.87 -0.80
N TYR A 92 0.35 6.46 -0.27
CA TYR A 92 1.44 5.71 0.36
C TYR A 92 1.42 5.88 1.87
N ARG A 93 1.29 4.78 2.58
CA ARG A 93 1.19 4.71 4.04
C ARG A 93 2.27 3.86 4.69
N GLY A 94 3.31 3.56 3.93
CA GLY A 94 4.46 2.77 4.38
C GLY A 94 4.77 1.58 3.47
N ALA A 95 6.01 1.09 3.53
CA ALA A 95 6.54 0.09 2.59
C ALA A 95 5.75 -1.24 2.63
N ASN A 96 5.29 -1.64 3.81
CA ASN A 96 4.61 -2.93 4.04
C ASN A 96 3.11 -2.75 4.42
N SER A 97 2.56 -1.56 4.23
CA SER A 97 1.17 -1.30 4.59
C SER A 97 0.22 -1.89 3.55
N GLU A 98 -0.71 -2.74 3.98
CA GLU A 98 -1.81 -3.22 3.14
C GLU A 98 -2.83 -2.12 2.83
N TRP A 99 -2.76 -1.01 3.52
CA TRP A 99 -3.59 0.16 3.36
C TRP A 99 -3.05 1.14 2.29
N ASN A 100 -2.03 0.75 1.52
CA ASN A 100 -1.57 1.48 0.35
C ASN A 100 -2.60 1.36 -0.78
N TYR A 101 -2.63 2.39 -1.67
CA TYR A 101 -3.55 2.41 -2.80
C TYR A 101 -2.89 3.01 -4.03
N CYS A 102 -3.25 2.51 -5.21
CA CYS A 102 -2.97 3.13 -6.49
C CYS A 102 -4.19 3.03 -7.41
N SER A 103 -4.51 4.11 -8.13
CA SER A 103 -5.65 4.14 -9.06
C SER A 103 -5.46 3.29 -10.32
N CYS A 104 -4.24 2.79 -10.62
CA CYS A 104 -3.96 2.03 -11.83
C CYS A 104 -4.61 0.62 -11.81
N MET A 105 -4.89 0.09 -13.01
CA MET A 105 -5.48 -1.24 -13.17
C MET A 105 -4.58 -2.36 -12.64
N ASP A 106 -3.25 -2.27 -12.85
CA ASP A 106 -2.31 -3.27 -12.33
C ASP A 106 -2.43 -3.44 -10.81
N PHE A 107 -2.52 -2.34 -10.05
CA PHE A 107 -2.74 -2.40 -8.60
C PHE A 107 -4.06 -3.07 -8.24
N LYS A 108 -5.13 -2.72 -8.95
CA LYS A 108 -6.49 -3.19 -8.67
C LYS A 108 -6.73 -4.65 -9.02
N THR A 109 -5.98 -5.21 -9.98
CA THR A 109 -6.25 -6.54 -10.53
C THR A 109 -5.19 -7.59 -10.22
N SER A 110 -3.95 -7.19 -9.95
CA SER A 110 -2.83 -8.13 -9.78
C SER A 110 -2.83 -8.93 -8.48
N LYS A 111 -3.60 -8.52 -7.47
CA LYS A 111 -3.65 -9.11 -6.12
C LYS A 111 -2.32 -9.05 -5.35
N LEU A 112 -1.34 -8.29 -5.83
CA LEU A 112 0.00 -8.19 -5.23
C LEU A 112 0.09 -7.13 -4.13
N GLY A 113 -0.95 -6.28 -3.98
CA GLY A 113 -0.90 -5.12 -3.07
C GLY A 113 0.17 -4.09 -3.46
N THR A 114 0.72 -4.20 -4.67
CA THR A 114 1.70 -3.25 -5.22
C THR A 114 1.62 -3.17 -6.75
N CYS A 115 2.21 -2.11 -7.30
CA CYS A 115 2.35 -1.88 -8.74
C CYS A 115 3.59 -1.02 -9.00
N LYS A 116 3.97 -0.83 -10.25
CA LYS A 116 5.14 -0.01 -10.61
C LYS A 116 5.07 1.42 -10.07
N HIS A 117 3.89 2.04 -10.01
CA HIS A 117 3.72 3.41 -9.49
C HIS A 117 3.95 3.48 -7.99
N LEU A 118 3.41 2.52 -7.22
CA LEU A 118 3.66 2.42 -5.78
C LEU A 118 5.14 2.11 -5.50
N GLU A 119 5.77 1.22 -6.28
CA GLU A 119 7.19 0.94 -6.15
C GLU A 119 8.07 2.17 -6.53
N ALA A 120 7.61 3.01 -7.48
CA ALA A 120 8.27 4.27 -7.80
C ALA A 120 8.23 5.24 -6.61
N VAL A 121 7.08 5.38 -5.93
CA VAL A 121 6.96 6.20 -4.72
C VAL A 121 7.85 5.66 -3.60
N LYS A 122 7.87 4.34 -3.37
CA LYS A 122 8.77 3.70 -2.38
C LYS A 122 10.25 4.02 -2.67
N LYS A 123 10.65 3.93 -3.94
CA LYS A 123 12.02 4.25 -4.38
C LYS A 123 12.34 5.74 -4.17
N TRP A 124 11.40 6.61 -4.52
CA TRP A 124 11.53 8.05 -4.33
C TRP A 124 11.77 8.42 -2.86
N PHE A 125 11.02 7.81 -1.93
CA PHE A 125 11.25 7.97 -0.49
C PHE A 125 12.62 7.45 -0.04
N SER A 126 13.03 6.27 -0.51
CA SER A 126 14.31 5.67 -0.13
C SER A 126 15.52 6.47 -0.58
N GLY A 127 15.37 7.26 -1.65
CA GLY A 127 16.41 8.15 -2.19
C GLY A 127 16.57 9.47 -1.47
N LYS A 128 15.59 9.88 -0.67
CA LYS A 128 15.60 11.17 0.03
C LYS A 128 16.17 11.02 1.45
N ARG A 129 17.45 11.34 1.61
CA ARG A 129 18.09 11.41 2.93
C ARG A 129 17.67 12.69 3.65
N GLY A 130 17.31 12.60 4.94
CA GLY A 130 17.06 13.77 5.79
C GLY A 130 15.61 14.29 5.76
N LEU A 131 14.70 13.67 5.03
CA LEU A 131 13.29 13.96 5.20
C LEU A 131 12.80 13.30 6.49
N HIS A 132 12.30 14.12 7.40
CA HIS A 132 11.52 13.63 8.53
C HIS A 132 10.20 13.08 7.97
N VAL A 133 10.21 11.79 7.66
CA VAL A 133 9.00 11.07 7.32
C VAL A 133 8.21 10.94 8.62
N HIS A 134 7.08 11.61 8.73
CA HIS A 134 6.14 11.35 9.80
C HIS A 134 5.76 9.88 9.73
N ARG A 135 6.28 9.08 10.66
CA ARG A 135 6.00 7.63 10.71
C ARG A 135 4.69 7.31 11.40
N GLU A 136 4.10 8.31 12.00
CA GLU A 136 2.84 8.15 12.71
C GLU A 136 1.70 8.03 11.72
N LEU A 137 1.00 6.91 11.82
CA LEU A 137 -0.21 6.70 11.06
C LEU A 137 -1.30 7.65 11.59
N PRO A 138 -2.22 8.11 10.73
CA PRO A 138 -3.31 8.96 11.16
C PRO A 138 -4.08 8.37 12.36
N PRO A 139 -4.50 9.19 13.34
CA PRO A 139 -5.16 8.72 14.55
C PRO A 139 -6.57 8.17 14.30
N TYR A 140 -7.21 8.58 13.21
CA TYR A 140 -8.57 8.17 12.90
C TYR A 140 -8.69 6.70 12.50
N THR A 141 -9.86 6.11 12.75
CA THR A 141 -10.22 4.76 12.30
C THR A 141 -10.74 4.80 10.85
N SER A 142 -10.40 3.77 10.06
CA SER A 142 -10.80 3.72 8.65
C SER A 142 -11.18 2.32 8.18
N VAL A 143 -12.17 2.26 7.28
CA VAL A 143 -12.53 1.07 6.51
C VAL A 143 -11.98 1.24 5.10
N TYR A 144 -11.25 0.25 4.62
CA TYR A 144 -10.55 0.27 3.35
C TYR A 144 -10.63 -1.07 2.61
N LEU A 145 -10.38 -1.06 1.31
CA LEU A 145 -10.27 -2.27 0.50
C LEU A 145 -8.80 -2.70 0.43
N SER A 146 -8.51 -3.92 0.89
CA SER A 146 -7.21 -4.56 0.67
C SER A 146 -7.18 -5.19 -0.71
N TYR A 147 -6.09 -4.93 -1.46
CA TYR A 147 -5.86 -5.46 -2.80
C TYR A 147 -4.79 -6.56 -2.82
N ARG A 148 -4.39 -7.01 -1.64
CA ARG A 148 -3.43 -8.11 -1.50
C ARG A 148 -4.18 -9.43 -1.40
N ASP A 149 -3.67 -10.46 -2.06
CA ASP A 149 -4.27 -11.80 -2.14
C ASP A 149 -5.68 -11.74 -2.75
N GLU A 150 -6.71 -11.93 -1.95
CA GLU A 150 -8.08 -11.70 -2.35
C GLU A 150 -8.56 -10.34 -1.87
N ARG A 151 -9.26 -9.61 -2.76
CA ARG A 151 -9.85 -8.33 -2.38
C ARG A 151 -10.84 -8.51 -1.24
N CYS A 152 -10.58 -7.85 -0.12
CA CYS A 152 -11.42 -7.89 1.06
C CYS A 152 -11.49 -6.53 1.75
N VAL A 153 -12.63 -6.26 2.38
CA VAL A 153 -12.81 -5.05 3.17
C VAL A 153 -12.20 -5.26 4.53
N LYS A 154 -11.33 -4.34 4.92
CA LYS A 154 -10.66 -4.36 6.23
C LYS A 154 -10.95 -3.08 7.00
N ILE A 155 -10.88 -3.18 8.34
CA ILE A 155 -10.87 -2.03 9.23
C ILE A 155 -9.44 -1.82 9.76
N ARG A 156 -9.01 -0.56 9.81
CA ARG A 156 -7.85 -0.12 10.57
C ARG A 156 -8.34 0.73 11.72
N ILE A 157 -8.11 0.29 12.94
CA ILE A 157 -8.45 1.03 14.15
C ILE A 157 -7.29 1.97 14.46
N GLY A 158 -7.60 3.27 14.54
CA GLY A 158 -6.67 4.31 14.93
C GLY A 158 -6.47 4.39 16.42
N SER A 159 -5.67 5.34 16.88
CA SER A 159 -5.49 5.62 18.31
C SER A 159 -6.67 6.38 18.94
N GLU A 160 -7.42 7.13 18.10
CA GLU A 160 -8.59 7.89 18.51
C GLU A 160 -9.79 6.98 18.78
N ASN A 161 -10.40 7.09 19.96
CA ASN A 161 -11.55 6.28 20.39
C ASN A 161 -11.38 4.76 20.20
N LYS A 162 -10.15 4.28 20.38
CA LYS A 162 -9.73 2.91 20.07
C LYS A 162 -10.66 1.86 20.67
N GLU A 163 -10.93 1.93 21.98
CA GLU A 163 -11.74 0.94 22.69
C GLU A 163 -13.18 0.86 22.14
N ALA A 164 -13.77 2.03 21.82
CA ALA A 164 -15.12 2.08 21.26
C ALA A 164 -15.18 1.43 19.88
N TYR A 165 -14.16 1.68 19.03
CA TYR A 165 -14.08 1.05 17.72
C TYR A 165 -13.76 -0.44 17.79
N GLU A 166 -12.91 -0.89 18.72
CA GLU A 166 -12.62 -2.31 18.94
C GLU A 166 -13.88 -3.07 19.37
N LYS A 167 -14.67 -2.48 20.28
CA LYS A 167 -15.95 -3.06 20.71
C LYS A 167 -16.93 -3.17 19.54
N LEU A 168 -17.11 -2.09 18.79
CA LEU A 168 -18.01 -2.07 17.63
C LEU A 168 -17.55 -3.02 16.52
N ALA A 169 -16.23 -3.12 16.27
CA ALA A 169 -15.68 -3.94 15.21
C ALA A 169 -15.84 -5.44 15.44
N LYS A 170 -15.89 -5.93 16.69
CA LYS A 170 -16.02 -7.36 17.02
C LYS A 170 -17.20 -8.05 16.36
N ASP A 171 -18.31 -7.35 16.21
CA ASP A 171 -19.53 -7.92 15.62
C ASP A 171 -19.43 -8.04 14.10
N TYR A 172 -18.69 -7.15 13.45
CA TYR A 172 -18.63 -7.02 11.99
C TYR A 172 -17.36 -7.57 11.35
N PHE A 173 -16.24 -7.53 12.07
CA PHE A 173 -14.91 -7.93 11.55
C PHE A 173 -14.38 -9.14 12.32
N ASP A 174 -13.52 -9.91 11.67
CA ASP A 174 -12.81 -11.03 12.29
C ASP A 174 -11.50 -10.58 12.99
N GLU A 175 -10.76 -11.54 13.56
CA GLU A 175 -9.48 -11.30 14.25
C GLU A 175 -8.40 -10.70 13.32
N LYS A 176 -8.50 -10.90 12.01
CA LYS A 176 -7.63 -10.32 11.00
C LYS A 176 -8.13 -8.96 10.50
N HIS A 177 -9.12 -8.39 11.19
CA HIS A 177 -9.78 -7.15 10.80
C HIS A 177 -10.46 -7.18 9.43
N VAL A 178 -10.82 -8.36 8.92
CA VAL A 178 -11.54 -8.55 7.65
C VAL A 178 -13.05 -8.56 7.92
N LEU A 179 -13.81 -7.88 7.07
CA LEU A 179 -15.27 -7.86 7.14
C LEU A 179 -15.84 -9.28 6.95
N LYS A 180 -16.61 -9.75 7.94
CA LYS A 180 -17.26 -11.06 7.91
C LYS A 180 -18.27 -11.14 6.77
N LYS A 181 -18.39 -12.30 6.12
CA LYS A 181 -19.34 -12.50 5.00
C LYS A 181 -20.77 -12.12 5.37
N ALA A 182 -21.23 -12.51 6.56
CA ALA A 182 -22.58 -12.17 7.06
C ALA A 182 -22.76 -10.66 7.28
N ALA A 183 -21.69 -9.94 7.62
CA ALA A 183 -21.75 -8.51 7.92
C ALA A 183 -21.93 -7.61 6.69
N TYR A 184 -21.68 -8.11 5.47
CA TYR A 184 -21.91 -7.31 4.25
C TYR A 184 -23.34 -6.79 4.14
N ALA A 185 -24.35 -7.56 4.58
CA ALA A 185 -25.74 -7.14 4.54
C ALA A 185 -26.03 -5.96 5.49
N HIS A 186 -25.34 -5.91 6.62
CA HIS A 186 -25.62 -4.98 7.72
C HIS A 186 -24.54 -3.92 7.94
N ILE A 187 -23.56 -3.83 7.06
CA ILE A 187 -22.42 -2.88 7.19
C ILE A 187 -22.90 -1.42 7.29
N GLY A 188 -24.04 -1.08 6.74
CA GLY A 188 -24.62 0.26 6.86
C GLY A 188 -24.86 0.69 8.31
N SER A 189 -25.29 -0.25 9.18
CA SER A 189 -25.46 0.00 10.60
C SER A 189 -24.12 0.27 11.29
N PHE A 190 -23.10 -0.51 10.94
CA PHE A 190 -21.74 -0.27 11.41
C PHE A 190 -21.23 1.13 11.02
N LEU A 191 -21.37 1.50 9.74
CA LEU A 191 -20.89 2.80 9.25
C LEU A 191 -21.60 3.98 9.93
N LYS A 192 -22.90 3.83 10.22
CA LYS A 192 -23.67 4.83 10.97
C LYS A 192 -23.17 4.97 12.40
N GLN A 193 -22.98 3.86 13.12
CA GLN A 193 -22.48 3.86 14.49
C GLN A 193 -21.02 4.35 14.56
N ALA A 194 -20.18 3.96 13.62
CA ALA A 194 -18.79 4.40 13.56
C ALA A 194 -18.66 5.93 13.39
N ARG A 195 -19.54 6.54 12.60
CA ARG A 195 -19.61 8.00 12.46
C ARG A 195 -20.14 8.72 13.70
N GLN A 196 -20.93 8.05 14.52
CA GLN A 196 -21.39 8.60 15.81
C GLN A 196 -20.26 8.61 16.86
N ILE A 197 -19.28 7.71 16.74
CA ILE A 197 -18.12 7.68 17.65
C ILE A 197 -17.18 8.86 17.34
N SER A 198 -16.88 9.15 16.06
CA SER A 198 -16.05 10.28 15.66
C SER A 198 -16.33 10.71 14.22
N ASP A 199 -16.31 12.04 14.00
CA ASP A 199 -16.44 12.65 12.67
C ASP A 199 -15.19 12.41 11.79
N THR A 200 -14.07 12.04 12.41
CA THR A 200 -12.82 11.71 11.72
C THR A 200 -12.84 10.33 11.09
N PHE A 201 -13.83 9.47 11.40
CA PHE A 201 -13.97 8.15 10.81
C PHE A 201 -14.04 8.22 9.28
N ARG A 202 -13.29 7.35 8.61
CA ARG A 202 -13.21 7.27 7.14
C ARG A 202 -13.70 5.91 6.63
N CYS A 203 -14.50 5.93 5.58
CA CYS A 203 -14.76 4.76 4.76
C CYS A 203 -14.41 5.12 3.31
N TYR A 204 -13.44 4.43 2.71
CA TYR A 204 -12.96 4.77 1.39
C TYR A 204 -13.94 4.31 0.31
N LYS A 205 -14.02 5.09 -0.76
CA LYS A 205 -15.00 4.88 -1.83
C LYS A 205 -14.88 3.50 -2.47
N ASP A 206 -13.67 3.03 -2.72
CA ASP A 206 -13.42 1.71 -3.32
C ASP A 206 -13.90 0.55 -2.43
N ALA A 207 -13.83 0.71 -1.10
CA ALA A 207 -14.41 -0.25 -0.16
C ALA A 207 -15.94 -0.23 -0.20
N ILE A 208 -16.56 0.95 -0.30
CA ILE A 208 -18.01 1.11 -0.44
C ILE A 208 -18.49 0.46 -1.75
N ASP A 209 -17.85 0.79 -2.88
CA ASP A 209 -18.19 0.25 -4.20
C ASP A 209 -18.10 -1.29 -4.17
N PHE A 210 -17.04 -1.85 -3.58
CA PHE A 210 -16.90 -3.30 -3.44
C PHE A 210 -17.98 -3.94 -2.57
N ILE A 211 -18.40 -3.29 -1.49
CA ILE A 211 -19.49 -3.76 -0.61
C ILE A 211 -20.80 -3.80 -1.40
N ILE A 212 -21.09 -2.76 -2.17
CA ILE A 212 -22.29 -2.66 -3.00
C ILE A 212 -22.30 -3.79 -4.02
N ASP A 213 -21.22 -3.97 -4.78
CA ASP A 213 -21.08 -5.05 -5.78
C ASP A 213 -21.32 -6.44 -5.16
N LYS A 214 -20.74 -6.70 -3.99
CA LYS A 214 -20.91 -7.98 -3.29
C LYS A 214 -22.36 -8.21 -2.83
N ARG A 215 -23.02 -7.16 -2.35
CA ARG A 215 -24.42 -7.24 -1.94
C ARG A 215 -25.35 -7.49 -3.14
N GLU A 216 -25.15 -6.75 -4.22
CA GLU A 216 -25.92 -6.94 -5.46
C GLU A 216 -25.74 -8.34 -6.03
N LYS A 217 -24.48 -8.83 -6.08
CA LYS A 217 -24.20 -10.19 -6.52
C LYS A 217 -24.93 -11.23 -5.66
N SER A 218 -24.87 -11.10 -4.33
CA SER A 218 -25.58 -12.00 -3.42
C SER A 218 -27.10 -11.94 -3.60
N THR A 219 -27.65 -10.76 -3.88
CA THR A 219 -29.10 -10.59 -4.13
C THR A 219 -29.48 -11.25 -5.46
N ARG A 220 -28.69 -11.05 -6.54
CA ARG A 220 -28.91 -11.70 -7.85
C ARG A 220 -28.85 -13.23 -7.72
N GLU A 221 -27.85 -13.77 -7.01
CA GLU A 221 -27.72 -15.21 -6.77
C GLU A 221 -28.94 -15.80 -6.02
N LYS A 222 -29.51 -15.05 -5.07
CA LYS A 222 -30.73 -15.47 -4.38
C LYS A 222 -31.93 -15.46 -5.31
N ILE A 223 -32.10 -14.41 -6.11
CA ILE A 223 -33.18 -14.30 -7.09
C ILE A 223 -33.10 -15.46 -8.09
N VAL A 224 -31.91 -15.73 -8.64
CA VAL A 224 -31.72 -16.83 -9.59
C VAL A 224 -32.08 -18.19 -8.98
N LYS A 225 -31.66 -18.44 -7.71
CA LYS A 225 -32.00 -19.70 -7.01
C LYS A 225 -33.48 -19.86 -6.69
N THR A 226 -34.23 -18.77 -6.57
CA THR A 226 -35.68 -18.78 -6.30
C THR A 226 -36.53 -18.68 -7.56
N TYR A 227 -35.87 -18.48 -8.70
CA TYR A 227 -36.55 -18.34 -9.99
C TYR A 227 -37.03 -19.70 -10.50
N ASP A 228 -38.33 -19.79 -10.84
CA ASP A 228 -38.91 -20.99 -11.41
C ASP A 228 -38.65 -21.02 -12.93
N ASP A 229 -37.87 -21.99 -13.39
CA ASP A 229 -37.53 -22.21 -14.80
C ASP A 229 -38.78 -22.25 -15.72
N LYS A 230 -39.90 -22.75 -15.22
CA LYS A 230 -41.17 -22.78 -15.97
C LYS A 230 -41.70 -21.37 -16.26
N LYS A 231 -41.44 -20.38 -15.40
CA LYS A 231 -41.81 -18.98 -15.68
C LYS A 231 -40.93 -18.37 -16.77
N LEU A 232 -39.64 -18.74 -16.82
CA LEU A 232 -38.73 -18.29 -17.88
C LEU A 232 -39.14 -18.85 -19.24
N ASP A 233 -39.44 -20.13 -19.30
CA ASP A 233 -39.88 -20.78 -20.53
C ASP A 233 -41.20 -20.19 -21.09
N ASN A 234 -42.08 -19.70 -20.20
CA ASN A 234 -43.33 -19.03 -20.60
C ASN A 234 -43.14 -17.58 -21.10
N LEU A 235 -42.04 -16.91 -20.70
CA LEU A 235 -41.72 -15.56 -21.15
C LEU A 235 -40.96 -15.51 -22.47
N LEU A 236 -40.32 -16.60 -22.83
CA LEU A 236 -39.49 -16.68 -24.02
C LEU A 236 -40.22 -17.36 -25.16
N LYS A 237 -40.18 -16.76 -26.38
CA LYS A 237 -40.75 -17.34 -27.59
C LYS A 237 -39.92 -18.52 -28.16
N VAL A 238 -38.73 -18.76 -27.59
CA VAL A 238 -37.76 -19.76 -28.02
C VAL A 238 -37.35 -20.62 -26.83
N LYS A 239 -37.27 -21.92 -27.02
CA LYS A 239 -36.83 -22.86 -26.00
C LYS A 239 -35.30 -22.71 -25.81
N LEU A 240 -34.89 -22.32 -24.59
CA LEU A 240 -33.49 -22.19 -24.22
C LEU A 240 -32.82 -23.57 -24.06
N TYR A 241 -31.56 -23.67 -24.46
CA TYR A 241 -30.73 -24.82 -24.14
C TYR A 241 -30.33 -24.81 -22.67
N PRO A 242 -30.00 -25.98 -22.04
CA PRO A 242 -29.66 -26.06 -20.64
C PRO A 242 -28.57 -25.06 -20.19
N TYR A 243 -27.50 -24.90 -21.00
CA TYR A 243 -26.40 -23.97 -20.71
C TYR A 243 -26.79 -22.49 -20.80
N GLN A 244 -27.94 -22.16 -21.36
CA GLN A 244 -28.46 -20.78 -21.42
C GLN A 244 -29.36 -20.47 -20.23
N LYS A 245 -29.68 -21.48 -19.41
CA LYS A 245 -30.49 -21.34 -18.20
C LYS A 245 -29.64 -21.25 -16.93
N GLU A 246 -28.31 -21.49 -17.01
CA GLU A 246 -27.33 -21.30 -15.96
C GLU A 246 -26.87 -19.83 -15.87
#